data_a5897ad0a5be5ffe76ba7608511ef1a6
#
_entry.id   a5897ad0a5be5ffe76ba7608511ef1a6
#
_cell.length_a   1.000
_cell.length_b   1.000
_cell.length_c   1.000
_cell.angle_alpha   90.00
_cell.angle_beta   90.00
_cell.angle_gamma   90.00
#
_symmetry.space_group_name_H-M   'P 1'
#
loop_
_entity.id
_entity.type
_entity.pdbx_description
1 polymer ?
#
loop_
_entity_poly.entity_id
_entity_poly.type
_entity_poly.pdbx_seq_one_letter_code
_entity_poly.pdbx_strand_id
1 'polypeptide(L)'
;PSGDRTLYAPHRGAEKRTYMEKEKPDIRSMTLEELTEELGRLKEPSFRAGQIFQWLHEKMAPDFESMTNLSRDLRRKLEENYQLITLKQADVRISAIDGTRKYLYELPDGNIIESVWMQYKHGNSVCISSQVGCRMGCRFCASTLDGLERGLTASEMLEQIYRIQTDTKERVSNIV
;
A
#
# COMPACT_ATOMS: atom_id res chain seq x y z
N PRO A 1 22.66 -27.30 -17.05
CA PRO A 1 22.66 -26.06 -16.34
C PRO A 1 21.54 -26.08 -15.33
N SER A 2 21.92 -26.38 -14.08
CA SER A 2 21.04 -26.50 -12.92
C SER A 2 20.69 -25.12 -12.41
N GLY A 3 19.50 -24.63 -12.73
CA GLY A 3 18.94 -23.41 -12.11
C GLY A 3 18.56 -23.69 -10.67
N ASP A 4 19.19 -22.96 -9.77
CA ASP A 4 18.94 -23.00 -8.35
C ASP A 4 17.49 -22.57 -8.04
N ARG A 5 16.68 -23.52 -7.54
CA ARG A 5 15.25 -23.34 -7.21
C ARG A 5 15.02 -22.97 -5.73
N THR A 6 16.02 -22.44 -5.06
CA THR A 6 15.98 -22.28 -3.58
C THR A 6 15.56 -20.89 -3.08
N LEU A 7 14.96 -20.01 -3.91
CA LEU A 7 14.63 -18.64 -3.49
C LEU A 7 13.15 -18.38 -3.12
N TYR A 8 12.30 -19.40 -3.02
CA TYR A 8 10.93 -19.17 -2.55
C TYR A 8 10.49 -20.33 -1.65
N ALA A 9 10.93 -20.31 -0.40
CA ALA A 9 10.31 -21.13 0.62
C ALA A 9 9.10 -20.38 1.20
N PRO A 10 7.88 -20.94 1.16
CA PRO A 10 6.73 -20.31 1.82
C PRO A 10 6.96 -20.35 3.31
N HIS A 11 6.94 -19.19 3.97
CA HIS A 11 6.93 -19.11 5.42
C HIS A 11 5.62 -19.71 5.95
N ARG A 12 5.60 -21.03 6.19
CA ARG A 12 4.56 -21.68 6.98
C ARG A 12 4.80 -21.33 8.44
N GLY A 13 3.90 -20.59 9.03
CA GLY A 13 3.89 -20.41 10.48
C GLY A 13 3.54 -19.02 10.97
N ALA A 14 2.49 -18.39 10.45
CA ALA A 14 1.82 -17.36 11.22
C ALA A 14 0.77 -18.07 12.09
N GLU A 15 1.03 -18.21 13.38
CA GLU A 15 0.00 -18.54 14.37
C GLU A 15 -1.14 -17.57 14.19
N LYS A 16 -2.35 -18.09 13.93
CA LYS A 16 -3.58 -17.30 13.90
C LYS A 16 -3.69 -16.59 15.24
N ARG A 17 -3.36 -15.30 15.28
CA ARG A 17 -3.63 -14.43 16.42
C ARG A 17 -5.14 -14.36 16.60
N THR A 18 -5.65 -15.19 17.48
CA THR A 18 -7.01 -15.15 18.00
C THR A 18 -7.06 -14.06 19.06
N TYR A 19 -7.15 -12.80 18.62
CA TYR A 19 -7.61 -11.69 19.44
C TYR A 19 -8.45 -10.81 18.51
N MET A 20 -9.77 -10.80 18.73
CA MET A 20 -10.67 -9.81 18.13
C MET A 20 -10.47 -8.46 18.86
N GLU A 21 -9.29 -7.85 18.76
CA GLU A 21 -9.20 -6.41 18.80
C GLU A 21 -9.91 -5.93 17.54
N LYS A 22 -10.91 -5.07 17.71
CA LYS A 22 -11.60 -4.43 16.58
C LYS A 22 -10.53 -3.69 15.80
N GLU A 23 -10.12 -4.25 14.66
CA GLU A 23 -9.11 -3.60 13.81
C GLU A 23 -9.61 -2.19 13.50
N LYS A 24 -8.75 -1.19 13.78
CA LYS A 24 -9.06 0.20 13.48
C LYS A 24 -9.32 0.34 11.98
N PRO A 25 -10.34 1.10 11.56
CA PRO A 25 -10.56 1.34 10.15
C PRO A 25 -9.35 2.05 9.53
N ASP A 26 -9.02 1.67 8.30
CA ASP A 26 -7.92 2.26 7.56
C ASP A 26 -8.34 3.58 6.93
N ILE A 27 -7.77 4.67 7.44
CA ILE A 27 -8.15 6.04 7.06
C ILE A 27 -7.81 6.37 5.60
N ARG A 28 -6.76 5.77 5.03
CA ARG A 28 -6.35 6.03 3.64
C ARG A 28 -7.27 5.38 2.61
N SER A 29 -8.04 4.37 3.01
CA SER A 29 -9.05 3.74 2.16
C SER A 29 -10.36 4.53 2.08
N MET A 30 -10.53 5.57 2.90
CA MET A 30 -11.75 6.38 2.94
C MET A 30 -11.80 7.41 1.82
N THR A 31 -13.00 7.62 1.26
CA THR A 31 -13.28 8.80 0.41
C THR A 31 -13.30 10.08 1.24
N LEU A 32 -13.30 11.23 0.58
CA LEU A 32 -13.38 12.52 1.28
C LEU A 32 -14.71 12.67 2.04
N GLU A 33 -15.79 12.14 1.48
CA GLU A 33 -17.12 12.13 2.09
C GLU A 33 -17.14 11.29 3.37
N GLU A 34 -16.66 10.04 3.30
CA GLU A 34 -16.53 9.14 4.45
C GLU A 34 -15.65 9.74 5.55
N LEU A 35 -14.51 10.33 5.17
CA LEU A 35 -13.62 11.00 6.12
C LEU A 35 -14.30 12.21 6.79
N THR A 36 -15.16 12.95 6.04
CA THR A 36 -15.92 14.08 6.59
C THR A 36 -16.94 13.60 7.62
N GLU A 37 -17.65 12.50 7.36
CA GLU A 37 -18.59 11.89 8.29
C GLU A 37 -17.88 11.39 9.56
N GLU A 38 -16.74 10.70 9.40
CA GLU A 38 -15.95 10.20 10.51
C GLU A 38 -15.43 11.33 11.42
N LEU A 39 -14.97 12.44 10.85
CA LEU A 39 -14.57 13.62 11.63
C LEU A 39 -15.73 14.25 12.38
N GLY A 40 -16.94 14.23 11.79
CA GLY A 40 -18.17 14.64 12.49
C GLY A 40 -18.42 13.81 13.75
N ARG A 41 -18.20 12.49 13.71
CA ARG A 41 -18.27 11.58 14.87
C ARG A 41 -17.24 11.92 15.94
N LEU A 42 -16.05 12.35 15.53
CA LEU A 42 -14.97 12.81 16.43
C LEU A 42 -15.19 14.24 16.95
N LYS A 43 -16.30 14.90 16.55
CA LYS A 43 -16.62 16.32 16.86
C LYS A 43 -15.54 17.29 16.36
N GLU A 44 -14.94 16.97 15.23
CA GLU A 44 -13.96 17.83 14.56
C GLU A 44 -14.63 18.58 13.38
N PRO A 45 -14.17 19.81 13.08
CA PRO A 45 -14.72 20.58 11.97
C PRO A 45 -14.54 19.91 10.61
N SER A 46 -15.55 19.95 9.74
CA SER A 46 -15.56 19.27 8.44
C SER A 46 -14.42 19.68 7.51
N PHE A 47 -13.95 20.94 7.57
CA PHE A 47 -12.82 21.40 6.74
C PHE A 47 -11.51 20.64 7.03
N ARG A 48 -11.40 20.00 8.20
CA ARG A 48 -10.25 19.17 8.54
C ARG A 48 -10.15 17.93 7.66
N ALA A 49 -11.27 17.42 7.13
CA ALA A 49 -11.26 16.28 6.20
C ALA A 49 -10.41 16.58 4.97
N GLY A 50 -10.59 17.74 4.35
CA GLY A 50 -9.77 18.14 3.19
C GLY A 50 -8.28 18.27 3.53
N GLN A 51 -7.94 18.76 4.72
CA GLN A 51 -6.54 18.84 5.16
C GLN A 51 -5.93 17.46 5.37
N ILE A 52 -6.65 16.55 6.03
CA ILE A 52 -6.19 15.16 6.24
C ILE A 52 -6.09 14.44 4.90
N PHE A 53 -7.09 14.55 4.04
CA PHE A 53 -7.10 13.94 2.72
C PHE A 53 -5.90 14.37 1.86
N GLN A 54 -5.56 15.67 1.91
CA GLN A 54 -4.38 16.21 1.25
C GLN A 54 -3.08 15.60 1.81
N TRP A 55 -2.98 15.40 3.14
CA TRP A 55 -1.84 14.72 3.74
C TRP A 55 -1.73 13.26 3.30
N LEU A 56 -2.85 12.55 3.25
CA LEU A 56 -2.88 11.14 2.90
C LEU A 56 -2.52 10.88 1.43
N HIS A 57 -3.02 11.74 0.50
CA HIS A 57 -3.01 11.44 -0.94
C HIS A 57 -2.10 12.34 -1.78
N GLU A 58 -1.88 13.60 -1.39
CA GLU A 58 -0.97 14.51 -2.11
C GLU A 58 0.42 14.50 -1.49
N LYS A 59 0.50 14.60 -0.16
CA LYS A 59 1.78 14.61 0.57
C LYS A 59 2.28 13.22 0.92
N MET A 60 1.44 12.20 0.73
CA MET A 60 1.78 10.78 0.97
C MET A 60 2.37 10.54 2.37
N ALA A 61 1.76 11.16 3.39
CA ALA A 61 2.23 11.12 4.77
C ALA A 61 2.43 9.66 5.24
N PRO A 62 3.59 9.32 5.80
CA PRO A 62 3.88 7.96 6.28
C PRO A 62 3.21 7.65 7.63
N ASP A 63 2.88 8.68 8.40
CA ASP A 63 2.29 8.59 9.74
C ASP A 63 1.48 9.86 10.07
N PHE A 64 0.74 9.82 11.18
CA PHE A 64 -0.05 10.97 11.64
C PHE A 64 0.83 12.09 12.20
N GLU A 65 2.02 11.79 12.72
CA GLU A 65 2.93 12.77 13.29
C GLU A 65 3.44 13.77 12.25
N SER A 66 3.64 13.32 11.00
CA SER A 66 4.08 14.15 9.88
C SER A 66 3.06 15.19 9.44
N MET A 67 1.78 15.09 9.88
CA MET A 67 0.69 16.02 9.54
C MET A 67 0.78 17.32 10.37
N THR A 68 1.83 18.09 10.16
CA THR A 68 2.27 19.19 11.05
C THR A 68 1.32 20.37 11.16
N ASN A 69 0.40 20.59 10.21
CA ASN A 69 -0.62 21.64 10.28
C ASN A 69 -1.89 21.21 11.03
N LEU A 70 -1.93 19.97 11.51
CA LEU A 70 -2.98 19.47 12.40
C LEU A 70 -2.52 19.63 13.86
N SER A 71 -3.48 19.93 14.75
CA SER A 71 -3.18 20.01 16.18
C SER A 71 -2.72 18.64 16.73
N ARG A 72 -1.92 18.66 17.80
CA ARG A 72 -1.47 17.44 18.47
C ARG A 72 -2.65 16.57 18.94
N ASP A 73 -3.71 17.20 19.46
CA ASP A 73 -4.90 16.50 19.90
C ASP A 73 -5.63 15.80 18.75
N LEU A 74 -5.74 16.44 17.59
CA LEU A 74 -6.35 15.82 16.43
C LEU A 74 -5.51 14.64 15.92
N ARG A 75 -4.19 14.78 15.80
CA ARG A 75 -3.28 13.69 15.42
C ARG A 75 -3.40 12.48 16.35
N ARG A 76 -3.45 12.73 17.67
CA ARG A 76 -3.67 11.69 18.67
C ARG A 76 -5.04 11.00 18.50
N LYS A 77 -6.12 11.78 18.30
CA LYS A 77 -7.45 11.21 18.02
C LYS A 77 -7.46 10.34 16.77
N LEU A 78 -6.76 10.76 15.71
CA LEU A 78 -6.64 9.95 14.49
C LEU A 78 -5.91 8.63 14.79
N GLU A 79 -4.78 8.67 15.48
CA GLU A 79 -4.01 7.48 15.84
C GLU A 79 -4.76 6.52 16.78
N GLU A 80 -5.58 7.06 17.69
CA GLU A 80 -6.42 6.26 18.60
C GLU A 80 -7.56 5.53 17.88
N ASN A 81 -8.14 6.13 16.83
CA ASN A 81 -9.34 5.63 16.17
C ASN A 81 -9.09 4.95 14.82
N TYR A 82 -8.01 5.27 14.14
CA TYR A 82 -7.72 4.79 12.80
C TYR A 82 -6.34 4.15 12.71
N GLN A 83 -6.17 3.30 11.70
CA GLN A 83 -4.84 2.87 11.25
C GLN A 83 -4.49 3.57 9.95
N LEU A 84 -3.19 3.74 9.72
CA LEU A 84 -2.62 4.20 8.46
C LEU A 84 -1.73 3.08 7.94
N ILE A 85 -2.24 2.32 6.98
CA ILE A 85 -1.51 1.20 6.39
C ILE A 85 -0.30 1.75 5.62
N THR A 86 0.85 1.16 5.85
CA THR A 86 2.09 1.41 5.12
C THR A 86 2.71 0.09 4.72
N LEU A 87 3.22 0.02 3.49
CA LEU A 87 3.90 -1.16 2.98
C LEU A 87 5.38 -1.11 3.30
N LYS A 88 5.94 -2.25 3.69
CA LYS A 88 7.38 -2.39 3.88
C LYS A 88 8.02 -2.90 2.59
N GLN A 89 9.02 -2.19 2.07
CA GLN A 89 9.80 -2.66 0.93
C GLN A 89 10.66 -3.85 1.36
N ALA A 90 10.38 -5.02 0.81
CA ALA A 90 11.12 -6.24 1.08
C ALA A 90 12.32 -6.40 0.14
N ASP A 91 12.15 -6.03 -1.15
CA ASP A 91 13.22 -6.08 -2.16
C ASP A 91 12.96 -5.06 -3.28
N VAL A 92 14.00 -4.67 -3.99
CA VAL A 92 13.91 -3.92 -5.24
C VAL A 92 14.96 -4.39 -6.22
N ARG A 93 14.55 -4.65 -7.47
CA ARG A 93 15.44 -5.04 -8.56
C ARG A 93 15.36 -4.03 -9.68
N ILE A 94 16.51 -3.56 -10.13
CA ILE A 94 16.62 -2.54 -11.17
C ILE A 94 17.24 -3.17 -12.43
N SER A 95 16.55 -3.04 -13.55
CA SER A 95 17.03 -3.49 -14.84
C SER A 95 18.19 -2.59 -15.31
N ALA A 96 19.31 -3.20 -15.66
CA ALA A 96 20.44 -2.50 -16.21
C ALA A 96 20.23 -2.06 -17.68
N ILE A 97 19.18 -2.54 -18.34
CA ILE A 97 18.91 -2.28 -19.77
C ILE A 97 18.11 -0.99 -19.93
N ASP A 98 17.05 -0.83 -19.12
CA ASP A 98 16.05 0.23 -19.32
C ASP A 98 15.67 0.96 -18.04
N GLY A 99 16.28 0.62 -16.90
CA GLY A 99 16.00 1.22 -15.61
C GLY A 99 14.67 0.81 -14.98
N THR A 100 13.90 -0.10 -15.59
CA THR A 100 12.68 -0.68 -14.99
C THR A 100 12.97 -1.19 -13.59
N ARG A 101 12.09 -0.86 -12.63
CA ARG A 101 12.24 -1.29 -11.24
C ARG A 101 11.10 -2.22 -10.84
N LYS A 102 11.45 -3.39 -10.31
CA LYS A 102 10.53 -4.34 -9.72
C LYS A 102 10.65 -4.30 -8.21
N TYR A 103 9.56 -3.93 -7.53
CA TYR A 103 9.47 -3.86 -6.08
C TYR A 103 8.72 -5.06 -5.53
N LEU A 104 9.19 -5.57 -4.40
CA LEU A 104 8.44 -6.49 -3.55
C LEU A 104 8.08 -5.77 -2.26
N TYR A 105 6.78 -5.75 -1.95
CA TYR A 105 6.26 -5.14 -0.74
C TYR A 105 5.64 -6.19 0.18
N GLU A 106 5.99 -6.12 1.44
CA GLU A 106 5.38 -6.88 2.52
C GLU A 106 4.16 -6.13 3.05
N LEU A 107 3.02 -6.81 3.04
CA LEU A 107 1.74 -6.35 3.58
C LEU A 107 1.71 -6.54 5.11
N PRO A 108 0.80 -5.86 5.86
CA PRO A 108 0.68 -6.02 7.31
C PRO A 108 0.41 -7.45 7.77
N ASP A 109 -0.21 -8.27 6.93
CA ASP A 109 -0.49 -9.69 7.20
C ASP A 109 0.68 -10.64 6.85
N GLY A 110 1.82 -10.08 6.39
CA GLY A 110 3.02 -10.82 6.01
C GLY A 110 3.04 -11.33 4.57
N ASN A 111 1.99 -11.11 3.80
CA ASN A 111 1.97 -11.45 2.39
C ASN A 111 2.89 -10.54 1.58
N ILE A 112 3.42 -11.06 0.47
CA ILE A 112 4.28 -10.31 -0.44
C ILE A 112 3.53 -10.04 -1.75
N ILE A 113 3.59 -8.79 -2.20
CA ILE A 113 3.04 -8.36 -3.49
C ILE A 113 4.13 -7.72 -4.34
N GLU A 114 3.91 -7.69 -5.65
CA GLU A 114 4.85 -7.15 -6.62
C GLU A 114 4.28 -5.90 -7.29
N SER A 115 5.15 -4.90 -7.51
CA SER A 115 4.84 -3.73 -8.34
C SER A 115 6.00 -3.46 -9.29
N VAL A 116 5.71 -2.95 -10.47
CA VAL A 116 6.73 -2.64 -11.48
C VAL A 116 6.61 -1.19 -11.92
N TRP A 117 7.69 -0.43 -11.77
CA TRP A 117 7.80 0.92 -12.31
C TRP A 117 8.56 0.89 -13.63
N MET A 118 7.99 1.55 -14.62
CA MET A 118 8.52 1.61 -15.98
C MET A 118 8.56 3.06 -16.46
N GLN A 119 9.67 3.47 -17.00
CA GLN A 119 9.85 4.81 -17.54
C GLN A 119 9.67 4.81 -19.06
N TYR A 120 8.75 5.67 -19.54
CA TYR A 120 8.50 5.86 -20.95
C TYR A 120 8.65 7.32 -21.34
N LYS A 121 8.85 7.59 -22.64
CA LYS A 121 8.94 8.96 -23.18
C LYS A 121 7.69 9.80 -22.92
N HIS A 122 6.52 9.16 -22.78
CA HIS A 122 5.22 9.80 -22.55
C HIS A 122 4.82 9.83 -21.06
N GLY A 123 5.67 9.39 -20.16
CA GLY A 123 5.44 9.39 -18.71
C GLY A 123 5.76 8.06 -18.04
N ASN A 124 5.78 8.08 -16.72
CA ASN A 124 6.09 6.92 -15.91
C ASN A 124 4.83 6.08 -15.66
N SER A 125 4.91 4.78 -15.88
CA SER A 125 3.82 3.83 -15.65
C SER A 125 4.17 2.91 -14.48
N VAL A 126 3.17 2.57 -13.67
CA VAL A 126 3.29 1.59 -12.60
C VAL A 126 2.27 0.48 -12.81
N CYS A 127 2.75 -0.75 -12.86
CA CYS A 127 1.91 -1.94 -12.73
C CYS A 127 1.84 -2.30 -11.24
N ILE A 128 0.63 -2.36 -10.68
CA ILE A 128 0.40 -2.69 -9.27
C ILE A 128 -0.32 -4.02 -9.12
N SER A 129 -0.15 -4.65 -7.97
CA SER A 129 -0.98 -5.77 -7.56
C SER A 129 -2.31 -5.27 -7.00
N SER A 130 -3.41 -5.94 -7.33
CA SER A 130 -4.76 -5.69 -6.79
C SER A 130 -5.25 -6.82 -5.89
N GLN A 131 -4.49 -7.91 -5.78
CA GLN A 131 -4.82 -9.08 -4.96
C GLN A 131 -3.56 -9.83 -4.55
N VAL A 132 -3.66 -10.59 -3.47
CA VAL A 132 -2.66 -11.58 -3.05
C VAL A 132 -3.00 -12.90 -3.73
N GLY A 133 -2.06 -13.40 -4.56
CA GLY A 133 -2.32 -14.56 -5.38
C GLY A 133 -3.31 -14.30 -6.53
N CYS A 134 -3.71 -15.33 -7.27
CA CYS A 134 -4.65 -15.20 -8.39
C CYS A 134 -5.38 -16.50 -8.65
N ARG A 135 -6.71 -16.41 -8.89
CA ARG A 135 -7.56 -17.58 -9.21
C ARG A 135 -7.54 -18.02 -10.68
N MET A 136 -6.89 -17.24 -11.56
CA MET A 136 -6.99 -17.49 -13.01
C MET A 136 -6.26 -18.74 -13.49
N GLY A 137 -5.30 -19.27 -12.73
CA GLY A 137 -4.62 -20.52 -13.02
C GLY A 137 -3.74 -20.50 -14.29
N CYS A 138 -3.26 -19.36 -14.73
CA CYS A 138 -2.39 -19.24 -15.89
C CYS A 138 -1.08 -20.02 -15.67
N ARG A 139 -0.77 -21.02 -16.50
CA ARG A 139 0.36 -21.92 -16.31
C ARG A 139 1.74 -21.25 -16.29
N PHE A 140 1.87 -20.07 -16.87
CA PHE A 140 3.12 -19.30 -16.95
C PHE A 140 3.25 -18.22 -15.86
N CYS A 141 2.22 -18.02 -15.00
CA CYS A 141 2.17 -16.93 -14.04
C CYS A 141 2.42 -17.44 -12.62
N ALA A 142 3.46 -16.92 -11.98
CA ALA A 142 3.81 -17.30 -10.60
C ALA A 142 2.71 -16.93 -9.59
N SER A 143 1.97 -15.84 -9.83
CA SER A 143 0.89 -15.39 -8.91
C SER A 143 -0.28 -16.37 -8.81
N THR A 144 -0.33 -17.43 -9.62
CA THR A 144 -1.41 -18.42 -9.59
C THR A 144 -1.04 -19.69 -8.83
N LEU A 145 0.21 -19.86 -8.40
CA LEU A 145 0.72 -21.11 -7.84
C LEU A 145 0.00 -21.53 -6.56
N ASP A 146 -0.31 -20.55 -5.70
CA ASP A 146 -0.98 -20.78 -4.40
C ASP A 146 -2.47 -20.37 -4.42
N GLY A 147 -3.00 -20.05 -5.60
CA GLY A 147 -4.38 -19.58 -5.78
C GLY A 147 -4.59 -18.14 -5.32
N LEU A 148 -5.84 -17.75 -5.09
CA LEU A 148 -6.21 -16.42 -4.57
C LEU A 148 -6.37 -16.50 -3.06
N GLU A 149 -5.64 -15.68 -2.32
CA GLU A 149 -5.82 -15.52 -0.88
C GLU A 149 -6.86 -14.43 -0.58
N ARG A 150 -6.62 -13.19 -1.05
CA ARG A 150 -7.56 -12.07 -0.87
C ARG A 150 -7.36 -10.95 -1.89
N GLY A 151 -8.36 -10.06 -1.99
CA GLY A 151 -8.19 -8.76 -2.62
C GLY A 151 -7.36 -7.81 -1.74
N LEU A 152 -6.73 -6.81 -2.36
CA LEU A 152 -6.10 -5.71 -1.64
C LEU A 152 -7.13 -4.61 -1.32
N THR A 153 -6.90 -3.90 -0.22
CA THR A 153 -7.67 -2.69 0.11
C THR A 153 -7.25 -1.53 -0.80
N ALA A 154 -8.06 -0.46 -0.86
CA ALA A 154 -7.71 0.74 -1.61
C ALA A 154 -6.38 1.34 -1.13
N SER A 155 -6.16 1.36 0.18
CA SER A 155 -4.92 1.84 0.80
C SER A 155 -3.71 1.02 0.38
N GLU A 156 -3.80 -0.33 0.39
CA GLU A 156 -2.71 -1.21 -0.04
C GLU A 156 -2.36 -1.03 -1.53
N MET A 157 -3.36 -0.75 -2.37
CA MET A 157 -3.12 -0.42 -3.78
C MET A 157 -2.46 0.95 -3.95
N LEU A 158 -2.93 1.98 -3.25
CA LEU A 158 -2.36 3.33 -3.30
C LEU A 158 -0.94 3.40 -2.72
N GLU A 159 -0.67 2.67 -1.65
CA GLU A 159 0.66 2.64 -1.02
C GLU A 159 1.75 2.14 -1.97
N GLN A 160 1.46 1.20 -2.85
CA GLN A 160 2.43 0.77 -3.87
C GLN A 160 2.88 1.96 -4.72
N ILE A 161 1.93 2.79 -5.16
CA ILE A 161 2.21 3.98 -5.97
C ILE A 161 2.98 5.03 -5.18
N TYR A 162 2.56 5.31 -3.94
CA TYR A 162 3.19 6.32 -3.09
C TYR A 162 4.61 5.95 -2.71
N ARG A 163 4.87 4.66 -2.40
CA ARG A 163 6.22 4.16 -2.14
C ARG A 163 7.14 4.30 -3.35
N ILE A 164 6.63 3.96 -4.53
CA ILE A 164 7.39 4.10 -5.79
C ILE A 164 7.69 5.58 -6.07
N GLN A 165 6.71 6.49 -5.95
CA GLN A 165 6.94 7.93 -6.12
C GLN A 165 7.94 8.48 -5.09
N THR A 166 7.88 7.99 -3.85
CA THR A 166 8.82 8.41 -2.79
C THR A 166 10.23 7.93 -3.07
N ASP A 167 10.41 6.71 -3.58
CA ASP A 167 11.72 6.14 -3.92
C ASP A 167 12.31 6.76 -5.19
N THR A 168 11.53 6.85 -6.25
CA THR A 168 12.01 7.35 -7.56
C THR A 168 12.13 8.86 -7.61
N LYS A 169 11.39 9.60 -6.76
CA LYS A 169 11.16 11.05 -6.82
C LYS A 169 10.48 11.50 -8.13
N GLU A 170 9.84 10.56 -8.81
CA GLU A 170 9.20 10.77 -10.10
C GLU A 170 7.67 10.63 -9.96
N ARG A 171 6.94 11.47 -10.72
CA ARG A 171 5.48 11.36 -10.77
C ARG A 171 5.06 10.14 -11.58
N VAL A 172 4.12 9.36 -11.05
CA VAL A 172 3.42 8.31 -11.79
C VAL A 172 2.34 8.95 -12.67
N SER A 173 2.35 8.63 -13.96
CA SER A 173 1.41 9.16 -14.96
C SER A 173 0.32 8.16 -15.32
N ASN A 174 0.63 6.87 -15.26
CA ASN A 174 -0.30 5.79 -15.62
C ASN A 174 -0.20 4.65 -14.60
N ILE A 175 -1.33 3.99 -14.36
CA ILE A 175 -1.45 2.84 -13.47
C ILE A 175 -2.11 1.70 -14.26
N VAL A 176 -1.53 0.50 -14.12
CA VAL A 176 -2.01 -0.74 -14.74
C VAL A 176 -2.20 -1.81 -13.68
#